data_03a3a4741f2bfbd3c89ffb903559b133
#
_entry.id   03a3a4741f2bfbd3c89ffb903559b133
#
_cell.length_a   1.000
_cell.length_b   1.000
_cell.length_c   1.000
_cell.angle_alpha   90.00
_cell.angle_beta   90.00
_cell.angle_gamma   90.00
#
_symmetry.space_group_name_H-M   'P 1'
#
loop_
_entity.id
_entity.type
_entity.pdbx_description
1 polymer ?
#
loop_
_entity_poly.entity_id
_entity_poly.type
_entity_poly.pdbx_seq_one_letter_code
_entity_poly.pdbx_strand_id
1 'polypeptide(L)'
;MKKDYAKTADTLIAALGGKDNITRLFHCMTRLRFYVKDRSKINEKEILKLSEISGVNWHEDQFQVIAGNEVNAVYKALDCLLYTSPSPRDS
;
A
#
# COMPACT_ATOMS: atom_id res chain seq x y z
N MET A 1 -13.76 -17.92 -1.23
CA MET A 1 -13.36 -17.18 -0.04
C MET A 1 -12.74 -15.86 -0.40
N LYS A 2 -13.00 -14.88 0.41
CA LYS A 2 -12.46 -13.56 0.15
C LYS A 2 -11.06 -13.40 0.70
N LYS A 3 -10.22 -12.71 -0.03
CA LYS A 3 -8.90 -12.36 0.48
C LYS A 3 -9.04 -11.22 1.48
N ASP A 4 -8.13 -11.21 2.44
CA ASP A 4 -8.14 -10.16 3.45
C ASP A 4 -7.26 -9.01 2.97
N TYR A 5 -7.85 -8.16 2.15
CA TYR A 5 -7.10 -7.01 1.60
C TYR A 5 -6.77 -5.98 2.67
N ALA A 6 -7.56 -5.95 3.74
CA ALA A 6 -7.25 -5.03 4.85
C ALA A 6 -5.93 -5.44 5.51
N LYS A 7 -5.72 -6.74 5.67
CA LYS A 7 -4.47 -7.23 6.24
C LYS A 7 -3.31 -6.97 5.31
N THR A 8 -3.52 -7.17 4.00
CA THR A 8 -2.50 -6.87 3.01
C THR A 8 -2.11 -5.39 3.07
N ALA A 9 -3.11 -4.52 3.13
CA ALA A 9 -2.87 -3.09 3.19
C ALA A 9 -2.14 -2.71 4.48
N ASP A 10 -2.52 -3.30 5.59
CA ASP A 10 -1.87 -3.04 6.87
C ASP A 10 -0.39 -3.43 6.82
N THR A 11 -0.11 -4.60 6.25
CA THR A 11 1.25 -5.06 6.10
C THR A 11 2.05 -4.12 5.18
N LEU A 12 1.43 -3.66 4.10
CA LEU A 12 2.08 -2.72 3.19
C LEU A 12 2.42 -1.42 3.90
N ILE A 13 1.48 -0.89 4.66
CA ILE A 13 1.71 0.37 5.38
C ILE A 13 2.86 0.20 6.36
N ALA A 14 2.86 -0.89 7.12
CA ALA A 14 3.94 -1.15 8.06
C ALA A 14 5.29 -1.29 7.36
N ALA A 15 5.29 -2.00 6.23
CA ALA A 15 6.53 -2.21 5.47
C ALA A 15 7.02 -0.94 4.81
N LEU A 16 6.13 0.02 4.59
CA LEU A 16 6.49 1.31 4.01
C LEU A 16 6.92 2.34 5.07
N GLY A 17 7.03 1.92 6.31
CA GLY A 17 7.48 2.78 7.38
C GLY A 17 6.35 3.40 8.18
N GLY A 18 5.12 2.95 7.96
CA GLY A 18 3.96 3.48 8.66
C GLY A 18 3.25 4.58 7.90
N LYS A 19 2.08 4.94 8.37
CA LYS A 19 1.26 5.95 7.70
C LYS A 19 1.97 7.29 7.60
N ASP A 20 2.74 7.64 8.62
CA ASP A 20 3.42 8.94 8.65
C ASP A 20 4.50 9.05 7.58
N ASN A 21 4.99 7.92 7.11
CA ASN A 21 6.02 7.92 6.07
C ASN A 21 5.43 8.01 4.67
N ILE A 22 4.14 7.73 4.52
CA ILE A 22 3.48 7.75 3.22
C ILE A 22 2.86 9.12 3.01
N THR A 23 3.36 9.85 2.01
CA THR A 23 2.85 11.20 1.74
C THR A 23 1.74 11.20 0.70
N ARG A 24 1.79 10.28 -0.25
CA ARG A 24 0.78 10.18 -1.30
C ARG A 24 0.62 8.73 -1.74
N LEU A 25 -0.58 8.42 -2.23
CA LEU A 25 -0.89 7.11 -2.76
C LEU A 25 -1.65 7.28 -4.07
N PHE A 26 -1.14 6.64 -5.11
CA PHE A 26 -1.80 6.59 -6.40
C PHE A 26 -1.81 5.14 -6.89
N HIS A 27 -2.56 4.89 -7.94
CA HIS A 27 -2.53 3.58 -8.58
C HIS A 27 -2.70 3.73 -10.09
N CYS A 28 -2.16 2.75 -10.78
CA CYS A 28 -2.38 2.59 -12.20
C CYS A 28 -3.12 1.27 -12.42
N MET A 29 -3.09 0.75 -13.63
CA MET A 29 -3.82 -0.46 -13.96
C MET A 29 -3.36 -1.69 -13.17
N THR A 30 -2.06 -1.79 -12.91
CA THR A 30 -1.49 -2.95 -12.22
C THR A 30 -0.57 -2.61 -11.07
N ARG A 31 -0.35 -1.33 -10.79
CA ARG A 31 0.63 -0.90 -9.80
C ARG A 31 0.06 0.11 -8.83
N LEU A 32 0.50 -0.04 -7.59
CA LEU A 32 0.28 0.98 -6.56
C LEU A 32 1.50 1.89 -6.55
N ARG A 33 1.29 3.18 -6.41
CA ARG A 33 2.38 4.16 -6.42
C ARG A 33 2.36 4.94 -5.13
N PHE A 34 3.49 4.88 -4.42
CA PHE A 34 3.63 5.53 -3.12
C PHE A 34 4.69 6.60 -3.18
N TYR A 35 4.43 7.72 -2.54
CA TYR A 35 5.45 8.70 -2.25
C TYR A 35 5.73 8.64 -0.76
N VAL A 36 6.99 8.52 -0.39
CA VAL A 36 7.38 8.37 1.01
C VAL A 36 8.38 9.45 1.40
N LYS A 37 8.42 9.75 2.70
CA LYS A 37 9.36 10.72 3.22
C LYS A 37 10.76 10.14 3.37
N ASP A 38 10.85 8.92 3.85
CA ASP A 38 12.12 8.28 4.14
C ASP A 38 12.15 6.91 3.47
N ARG A 39 12.94 6.79 2.43
CA ARG A 39 13.04 5.56 1.66
C ARG A 39 13.69 4.44 2.46
N SER A 40 14.54 4.78 3.42
CA SER A 40 15.24 3.77 4.20
C SER A 40 14.32 2.99 5.13
N LYS A 41 13.12 3.49 5.36
CA LYS A 41 12.16 2.81 6.22
C LYS A 41 11.39 1.71 5.50
N ILE A 42 11.54 1.60 4.19
CA ILE A 42 10.80 0.64 3.40
C ILE A 42 11.45 -0.73 3.49
N ASN A 43 10.63 -1.73 3.82
CA ASN A 43 11.09 -3.11 3.91
C ASN A 43 10.51 -3.89 2.72
N GLU A 44 11.26 -3.92 1.62
CA GLU A 44 10.80 -4.58 0.40
C GLU A 44 10.59 -6.06 0.59
N LYS A 45 11.37 -6.70 1.45
CA LYS A 45 11.26 -8.13 1.68
C LYS A 45 9.88 -8.49 2.24
N GLU A 46 9.39 -7.68 3.16
CA GLU A 46 8.06 -7.92 3.74
C GLU A 46 6.97 -7.74 2.71
N ILE A 47 7.14 -6.77 1.83
CA ILE A 47 6.17 -6.53 0.77
C ILE A 47 6.14 -7.70 -0.20
N LEU A 48 7.31 -8.21 -0.57
CA LEU A 48 7.41 -9.30 -1.53
C LEU A 48 6.88 -10.63 -0.99
N LYS A 49 6.69 -10.74 0.32
CA LYS A 49 6.10 -11.93 0.90
C LYS A 49 4.59 -12.01 0.66
N LEU A 50 3.98 -10.90 0.32
CA LEU A 50 2.54 -10.87 0.09
C LEU A 50 2.18 -11.54 -1.22
N SER A 51 1.20 -12.45 -1.17
CA SER A 51 0.80 -13.19 -2.35
C SER A 51 0.16 -12.30 -3.41
N GLU A 52 -0.41 -11.17 -2.99
CA GLU A 52 -1.04 -10.23 -3.91
C GLU A 52 -0.02 -9.39 -4.69
N ILE A 53 1.23 -9.42 -4.26
CA ILE A 53 2.25 -8.56 -4.84
C ILE A 53 3.19 -9.37 -5.71
N SER A 54 3.35 -8.95 -6.95
CA SER A 54 4.25 -9.62 -7.90
C SER A 54 5.68 -9.10 -7.80
N GLY A 55 5.83 -7.84 -7.42
CA GLY A 55 7.17 -7.27 -7.34
C GLY A 55 7.09 -5.82 -6.92
N VAL A 56 8.25 -5.19 -6.83
CA VAL A 56 8.34 -3.78 -6.48
C VAL A 56 9.35 -3.10 -7.39
N ASN A 57 9.23 -1.78 -7.52
CA ASN A 57 10.13 -1.03 -8.37
C ASN A 57 10.23 0.41 -7.86
N TRP A 58 11.41 1.00 -8.02
CA TRP A 58 11.62 2.40 -7.70
C TRP A 58 11.69 3.22 -8.99
N HIS A 59 11.01 4.34 -8.98
CA HIS A 59 11.09 5.29 -10.08
C HIS A 59 11.25 6.68 -9.45
N GLU A 60 12.48 7.17 -9.39
CA GLU A 60 12.83 8.42 -8.71
C GLU A 60 12.36 8.35 -7.25
N ASP A 61 11.47 9.25 -6.83
CA ASP A 61 10.96 9.26 -5.46
C ASP A 61 9.73 8.39 -5.29
N GLN A 62 9.28 7.75 -6.34
CA GLN A 62 8.06 6.97 -6.32
C GLN A 62 8.38 5.48 -6.14
N PHE A 63 7.78 4.89 -5.13
CA PHE A 63 7.91 3.46 -4.90
C PHE A 63 6.69 2.76 -5.49
N GLN A 64 6.91 1.83 -6.39
CA GLN A 64 5.84 1.14 -7.08
C GLN A 64 5.72 -0.30 -6.61
N VAL A 65 4.51 -0.72 -6.30
CA VAL A 65 4.21 -2.07 -5.87
C VAL A 65 3.29 -2.70 -6.91
N ILE A 66 3.76 -3.76 -7.53
CA ILE A 66 3.05 -4.40 -8.63
C ILE A 66 2.06 -5.42 -8.07
N ALA A 67 0.78 -5.10 -8.18
CA ALA A 67 -0.29 -5.92 -7.62
C ALA A 67 -1.13 -6.62 -8.70
N GLY A 68 -0.88 -6.33 -9.96
CA GLY A 68 -1.62 -6.95 -11.03
C GLY A 68 -3.11 -6.66 -10.97
N ASN A 69 -3.90 -7.71 -11.12
CA ASN A 69 -5.36 -7.56 -11.15
C ASN A 69 -5.95 -7.19 -9.80
N GLU A 70 -5.19 -7.27 -8.75
CA GLU A 70 -5.68 -6.99 -7.40
C GLU A 70 -5.41 -5.55 -6.97
N VAL A 71 -4.87 -4.75 -7.87
CA VAL A 71 -4.49 -3.38 -7.56
C VAL A 71 -5.66 -2.55 -6.99
N ASN A 72 -6.84 -2.68 -7.59
CA ASN A 72 -8.00 -1.91 -7.14
C ASN A 72 -8.44 -2.29 -5.73
N ALA A 73 -8.46 -3.59 -5.45
CA ALA A 73 -8.88 -4.07 -4.13
C ALA A 73 -7.88 -3.65 -3.05
N VAL A 74 -6.61 -3.77 -3.35
CA VAL A 74 -5.56 -3.38 -2.41
C VAL A 74 -5.58 -1.86 -2.22
N TYR A 75 -5.77 -1.12 -3.31
CA TYR A 75 -5.83 0.34 -3.24
C TYR A 75 -6.98 0.80 -2.35
N LYS A 76 -8.16 0.20 -2.51
CA LYS A 76 -9.31 0.56 -1.69
C LYS A 76 -9.05 0.31 -0.21
N ALA A 77 -8.41 -0.82 0.10
CA ALA A 77 -8.08 -1.14 1.48
C ALA A 77 -7.06 -0.15 2.03
N LEU A 78 -6.07 0.23 1.23
CA LEU A 78 -5.08 1.22 1.63
C LEU A 78 -5.72 2.58 1.86
N ASP A 79 -6.60 2.97 0.96
CA ASP A 79 -7.30 4.24 1.07
C ASP A 79 -8.09 4.31 2.37
N CYS A 80 -8.78 3.22 2.70
CA CYS A 80 -9.54 3.16 3.95
C CYS A 80 -8.63 3.34 5.16
N LEU A 81 -7.47 2.69 5.15
CA LEU A 81 -6.57 2.76 6.30
C LEU A 81 -5.83 4.09 6.40
N LEU A 82 -5.49 4.68 5.25
CA LEU A 82 -4.70 5.91 5.23
C LEU A 82 -5.54 7.17 5.40
N TYR A 83 -6.73 7.17 4.82
CA TYR A 83 -7.54 8.39 4.77
C TYR A 83 -8.84 8.32 5.54
N THR A 84 -9.15 7.16 6.11
CA THR A 84 -10.37 7.05 6.89
C THR A 84 -10.29 7.92 8.13
N SER A 85 -11.29 8.76 8.28
CA SER A 85 -11.40 9.59 9.46
C SER A 85 -11.71 8.70 10.68
N PRO A 86 -11.23 9.04 11.83
CA PRO A 86 -11.59 8.31 13.04
C PRO A 86 -13.03 8.56 13.45
N SER A 87 -13.73 9.41 12.78
CA SER A 87 -15.09 9.68 13.11
C SER A 87 -15.92 8.44 12.85
N PRO A 88 -16.80 8.19 13.67
CA PRO A 88 -17.68 7.06 13.48
C PRO A 88 -18.78 7.38 12.54
N ARG A 89 -19.05 7.69 12.43
CA ARG A 89 -20.05 7.61 11.94
C ARG A 89 -20.63 7.15 11.61
N ASP A 90 -20.78 7.18 11.84
CA ASP A 90 -21.17 6.73 11.67
C ASP A 90 -21.42 6.34 11.45
N SER A 91 -21.54 6.41 11.57
CA SER A 91 -21.59 5.99 11.60
C SER A 91 -21.59 5.83 11.57
#